data_c738689374abded8dce90a74ae836773
#
_entry.id   c738689374abded8dce90a74ae836773
#
_cell.length_a   1.000
_cell.length_b   1.000
_cell.length_c   1.000
_cell.angle_alpha   90.00
_cell.angle_beta   90.00
_cell.angle_gamma   90.00
#
_symmetry.space_group_name_H-M   'P 1'
#
loop_
_entity.id
_entity.type
_entity.pdbx_description
1 polymer ?
#
loop_
_entity_poly.entity_id
_entity_poly.type
_entity_poly.pdbx_seq_one_letter_code
_entity_poly.pdbx_strand_id
1 'polypeptide(L)'
;ESNRINTDRTAASNNLVQEKYITLSIGEKRIEDSRAYFRRVDGNLRKSMGRLGADTQLLNSHDRLRILHDFFRPGAEQYFNFEHKSAVRLGADFKDFVCPDSMVFKADHFLMGGKFARVLFLRDYASYIKDNMISELSDFSRNMVISIDILPIPTDEAVKEVQSRILGIETDISRWQQRQNAKANFSASIPYNLEQDRDNSKEF
;
A
#
# COMPACT_ATOMS: atom_id res chain seq x y z
N GLU A 1 0.39 -19.70 22.33
CA GLU A 1 1.49 -19.48 21.35
C GLU A 1 1.43 -18.08 20.73
N SER A 2 0.26 -17.64 20.27
CA SER A 2 0.07 -16.30 19.67
C SER A 2 0.46 -15.15 20.63
N ASN A 3 0.16 -15.27 21.92
CA ASN A 3 0.53 -14.28 22.93
C ASN A 3 2.04 -14.22 23.22
N ARG A 4 2.78 -15.33 23.09
CA ARG A 4 4.23 -15.35 23.24
C ARG A 4 4.93 -14.61 22.10
N ILE A 5 4.50 -14.83 20.86
CA ILE A 5 5.05 -14.17 19.68
C ILE A 5 4.85 -12.65 19.77
N ASN A 6 3.70 -12.20 20.27
CA ASN A 6 3.44 -10.77 20.47
C ASN A 6 4.30 -10.17 21.60
N THR A 7 4.54 -10.90 22.68
CA THR A 7 5.38 -10.43 23.80
C THR A 7 6.85 -10.28 23.39
N ASP A 8 7.36 -11.22 22.60
CA ASP A 8 8.75 -11.17 22.11
C ASP A 8 8.97 -10.05 21.07
N ARG A 9 7.96 -9.76 20.24
CA ARG A 9 7.99 -8.62 19.28
C ARG A 9 7.93 -7.27 19.97
N THR A 10 7.12 -7.13 21.02
CA THR A 10 7.01 -5.87 21.79
C THR A 10 8.28 -5.57 22.59
N ALA A 11 9.01 -6.56 23.03
CA ALA A 11 10.28 -6.36 23.74
C ALA A 11 11.43 -5.93 22.80
N ALA A 12 11.38 -6.34 21.53
CA ALA A 12 12.44 -6.06 20.56
C ALA A 12 12.28 -4.74 19.79
N SER A 13 11.07 -4.16 19.71
CA SER A 13 10.78 -3.01 18.84
C SER A 13 9.93 -1.91 19.51
N ASN A 14 10.38 -1.38 20.64
CA ASN A 14 9.75 -0.22 21.29
C ASN A 14 8.20 -0.29 21.39
N ASN A 15 7.61 -1.46 21.61
CA ASN A 15 6.17 -1.71 21.64
C ASN A 15 5.41 -1.50 20.31
N LEU A 16 6.10 -1.47 19.17
CA LEU A 16 5.44 -1.39 17.86
C LEU A 16 5.10 -2.80 17.35
N VAL A 17 3.83 -3.08 17.18
CA VAL A 17 3.33 -4.29 16.51
C VAL A 17 2.99 -3.91 15.08
N GLN A 18 3.71 -4.50 14.12
CA GLN A 18 3.45 -4.32 12.69
C GLN A 18 2.81 -5.58 12.13
N GLU A 19 1.64 -5.44 11.53
CA GLU A 19 0.97 -6.50 10.79
C GLU A 19 0.94 -6.13 9.30
N LYS A 20 1.17 -7.12 8.44
CA LYS A 20 1.24 -6.92 6.99
C LYS A 20 0.21 -7.80 6.32
N TYR A 21 -0.65 -7.19 5.51
CA TYR A 21 -1.72 -7.86 4.79
C TYR A 21 -1.53 -7.69 3.29
N ILE A 22 -1.74 -8.77 2.54
CA ILE A 22 -1.75 -8.73 1.08
C ILE A 22 -3.16 -9.07 0.63
N THR A 23 -3.81 -8.16 -0.08
CA THR A 23 -5.11 -8.39 -0.68
C THR A 23 -4.96 -8.47 -2.19
N LEU A 24 -5.52 -9.51 -2.79
CA LEU A 24 -5.54 -9.71 -4.23
C LEU A 24 -6.98 -9.60 -4.72
N SER A 25 -7.19 -8.85 -5.78
CA SER A 25 -8.48 -8.74 -6.47
C SER A 25 -8.33 -9.14 -7.93
N ILE A 26 -9.31 -9.82 -8.47
CA ILE A 26 -9.33 -10.30 -9.85
C ILE A 26 -10.74 -10.19 -10.41
N GLY A 27 -10.85 -9.78 -11.66
CA GLY A 27 -12.10 -9.77 -12.40
C GLY A 27 -12.19 -10.97 -13.34
N GLU A 28 -12.96 -11.98 -12.96
CA GLU A 28 -13.23 -13.15 -13.80
C GLU A 28 -14.72 -13.34 -14.04
N LYS A 29 -15.09 -13.91 -15.18
CA LYS A 29 -16.52 -14.14 -15.53
C LYS A 29 -17.12 -15.31 -14.75
N ARG A 30 -16.32 -16.27 -14.34
CA ARG A 30 -16.75 -17.50 -13.67
C ARG A 30 -16.03 -17.67 -12.35
N ILE A 31 -16.76 -18.10 -11.33
CA ILE A 31 -16.22 -18.28 -9.98
C ILE A 31 -15.17 -19.41 -9.93
N GLU A 32 -15.32 -20.42 -10.79
CA GLU A 32 -14.37 -21.54 -10.87
C GLU A 32 -12.99 -21.05 -11.35
N ASP A 33 -12.96 -20.14 -12.31
CA ASP A 33 -11.73 -19.56 -12.86
C ASP A 33 -11.05 -18.69 -11.78
N SER A 34 -11.82 -17.88 -11.04
CA SER A 34 -11.31 -17.14 -9.90
C SER A 34 -10.71 -18.04 -8.83
N ARG A 35 -11.39 -19.15 -8.48
CA ARG A 35 -10.88 -20.11 -7.49
C ARG A 35 -9.60 -20.82 -7.96
N ALA A 36 -9.51 -21.16 -9.24
CA ALA A 36 -8.31 -21.76 -9.82
C ALA A 36 -7.13 -20.78 -9.81
N TYR A 37 -7.40 -19.51 -10.15
CA TYR A 37 -6.42 -18.46 -10.10
C TYR A 37 -5.89 -18.23 -8.67
N PHE A 38 -6.76 -18.03 -7.68
CA PHE A 38 -6.33 -17.79 -6.31
C PHE A 38 -5.55 -18.96 -5.71
N ARG A 39 -5.91 -20.21 -6.01
CA ARG A 39 -5.11 -21.37 -5.58
C ARG A 39 -3.68 -21.34 -6.12
N ARG A 40 -3.51 -20.97 -7.39
CA ARG A 40 -2.20 -20.86 -8.02
C ARG A 40 -1.38 -19.71 -7.41
N VAL A 41 -2.03 -18.54 -7.22
CA VAL A 41 -1.36 -17.37 -6.68
C VAL A 41 -0.99 -17.56 -5.21
N ASP A 42 -1.87 -18.17 -4.40
CA ASP A 42 -1.56 -18.51 -2.99
C ASP A 42 -0.29 -19.38 -2.90
N GLY A 43 -0.19 -20.42 -3.71
CA GLY A 43 1.00 -21.28 -3.73
C GLY A 43 2.28 -20.53 -4.12
N ASN A 44 2.20 -19.66 -5.13
CA ASN A 44 3.34 -18.87 -5.58
C ASN A 44 3.74 -17.82 -4.52
N LEU A 45 2.76 -17.15 -3.92
CA LEU A 45 3.00 -16.14 -2.90
C LEU A 45 3.65 -16.76 -1.65
N ARG A 46 3.13 -17.87 -1.15
CA ARG A 46 3.73 -18.62 -0.02
C ARG A 46 5.18 -18.99 -0.30
N LYS A 47 5.45 -19.52 -1.50
CA LYS A 47 6.80 -19.87 -1.92
C LYS A 47 7.73 -18.67 -1.96
N SER A 48 7.27 -17.54 -2.51
CA SER A 48 8.06 -16.31 -2.59
C SER A 48 8.31 -15.71 -1.21
N MET A 49 7.30 -15.63 -0.35
CA MET A 49 7.43 -15.11 1.01
C MET A 49 8.31 -16.04 1.87
N GLY A 50 8.18 -17.36 1.73
CA GLY A 50 9.04 -18.32 2.41
C GLY A 50 10.52 -18.18 2.08
N ARG A 51 10.86 -17.80 0.83
CA ARG A 51 12.25 -17.49 0.44
C ARG A 51 12.81 -16.25 1.16
N LEU A 52 11.93 -15.31 1.54
CA LEU A 52 12.27 -14.14 2.33
C LEU A 52 12.22 -14.40 3.84
N GLY A 53 12.00 -15.64 4.25
CA GLY A 53 11.90 -16.01 5.67
C GLY A 53 10.57 -15.60 6.32
N ALA A 54 9.57 -15.22 5.53
CA ALA A 54 8.25 -14.83 6.03
C ALA A 54 7.26 -16.00 5.92
N ASP A 55 6.48 -16.21 7.00
CA ASP A 55 5.33 -17.12 6.98
C ASP A 55 4.05 -16.36 6.59
N THR A 56 3.17 -17.04 5.86
CA THR A 56 1.92 -16.45 5.37
C THR A 56 0.72 -17.30 5.74
N GLN A 57 -0.31 -16.68 6.24
CA GLN A 57 -1.57 -17.32 6.58
C GLN A 57 -2.71 -16.76 5.71
N LEU A 58 -3.55 -17.64 5.18
CA LEU A 58 -4.76 -17.23 4.49
C LEU A 58 -5.81 -16.82 5.51
N LEU A 59 -6.32 -15.60 5.37
CA LEU A 59 -7.38 -15.09 6.23
C LEU A 59 -8.76 -15.51 5.72
N ASN A 60 -9.59 -15.99 6.61
CA ASN A 60 -11.00 -16.20 6.34
C ASN A 60 -11.81 -14.89 6.50
N SER A 61 -13.11 -14.93 6.22
CA SER A 61 -13.97 -13.74 6.31
C SER A 61 -14.10 -13.18 7.72
N HIS A 62 -14.12 -14.05 8.74
CA HIS A 62 -14.19 -13.64 10.14
C HIS A 62 -12.91 -12.87 10.55
N ASP A 63 -11.74 -13.42 10.26
CA ASP A 63 -10.46 -12.80 10.59
C ASP A 63 -10.29 -11.46 9.87
N ARG A 64 -10.70 -11.39 8.60
CA ARG A 64 -10.67 -10.15 7.83
C ARG A 64 -11.58 -9.06 8.43
N LEU A 65 -12.80 -9.42 8.83
CA LEU A 65 -13.72 -8.47 9.47
C LEU A 65 -13.21 -8.05 10.85
N ARG A 66 -12.58 -8.93 11.60
CA ARG A 66 -11.96 -8.62 12.87
C ARG A 66 -10.86 -7.57 12.73
N ILE A 67 -9.96 -7.73 11.77
CA ILE A 67 -8.90 -6.76 11.50
C ILE A 67 -9.49 -5.37 11.21
N LEU A 68 -10.51 -5.31 10.37
CA LEU A 68 -11.18 -4.05 10.05
C LEU A 68 -11.93 -3.46 11.27
N HIS A 69 -12.59 -4.31 12.06
CA HIS A 69 -13.25 -3.89 13.29
C HIS A 69 -12.24 -3.27 14.26
N ASP A 70 -11.14 -3.95 14.53
CA ASP A 70 -10.13 -3.52 15.50
C ASP A 70 -9.46 -2.19 15.06
N PHE A 71 -9.35 -1.99 13.75
CA PHE A 71 -8.88 -0.71 13.21
C PHE A 71 -9.91 0.42 13.35
N PHE A 72 -11.16 0.18 12.94
CA PHE A 72 -12.19 1.21 12.92
C PHE A 72 -12.86 1.46 14.28
N ARG A 73 -12.76 0.51 15.22
CA ARG A 73 -13.29 0.61 16.59
C ARG A 73 -12.20 0.44 17.64
N PRO A 74 -11.18 1.32 17.64
CA PRO A 74 -10.05 1.18 18.56
C PRO A 74 -10.50 1.32 20.02
N GLY A 75 -10.20 0.30 20.84
CA GLY A 75 -10.64 0.15 22.23
C GLY A 75 -11.91 -0.66 22.40
N ALA A 76 -12.47 -1.19 21.32
CA ALA A 76 -13.65 -2.06 21.31
C ALA A 76 -13.34 -3.47 20.78
N GLU A 77 -12.07 -3.85 20.70
CA GLU A 77 -11.58 -5.11 20.12
C GLU A 77 -12.24 -6.34 20.76
N GLN A 78 -12.50 -6.28 22.05
CA GLN A 78 -13.16 -7.33 22.83
C GLN A 78 -14.65 -7.53 22.48
N TYR A 79 -15.29 -6.55 21.86
CA TYR A 79 -16.70 -6.58 21.50
C TYR A 79 -16.96 -7.12 20.10
N PHE A 80 -15.91 -7.49 19.35
CA PHE A 80 -16.09 -8.10 18.05
C PHE A 80 -16.82 -9.43 18.15
N ASN A 81 -18.02 -9.47 17.56
CA ASN A 81 -18.84 -10.66 17.49
C ASN A 81 -19.48 -10.78 16.10
N PHE A 82 -18.87 -11.57 15.25
CA PHE A 82 -19.39 -11.86 13.92
C PHE A 82 -19.61 -13.35 13.74
N GLU A 83 -20.87 -13.71 13.49
CA GLU A 83 -21.27 -15.05 13.09
C GLU A 83 -22.04 -14.98 11.78
N HIS A 84 -21.50 -15.60 10.72
CA HIS A 84 -22.05 -15.53 9.37
C HIS A 84 -23.52 -15.96 9.29
N LYS A 85 -23.91 -17.07 9.95
CA LYS A 85 -25.29 -17.58 9.93
C LYS A 85 -26.27 -16.61 10.57
N SER A 86 -25.87 -16.03 11.68
CA SER A 86 -26.68 -15.03 12.40
C SER A 86 -26.80 -13.74 11.60
N ALA A 87 -25.71 -13.26 10.98
CA ALA A 87 -25.70 -12.09 10.13
C ALA A 87 -26.67 -12.24 8.93
N VAL A 88 -26.61 -13.37 8.22
CA VAL A 88 -27.52 -13.66 7.10
C VAL A 88 -28.97 -13.71 7.57
N ARG A 89 -29.25 -14.35 8.70
CA ARG A 89 -30.63 -14.45 9.26
C ARG A 89 -31.18 -13.10 9.65
N LEU A 90 -30.36 -12.20 10.16
CA LEU A 90 -30.75 -10.85 10.57
C LEU A 90 -30.76 -9.85 9.41
N GLY A 91 -30.27 -10.23 8.22
CA GLY A 91 -30.08 -9.33 7.10
C GLY A 91 -29.04 -8.25 7.35
N ALA A 92 -28.10 -8.51 8.27
CA ALA A 92 -27.05 -7.57 8.61
C ALA A 92 -25.96 -7.51 7.53
N ASP A 93 -25.49 -6.31 7.23
CA ASP A 93 -24.34 -6.08 6.34
C ASP A 93 -23.03 -6.25 7.15
N PHE A 94 -21.94 -6.63 6.47
CA PHE A 94 -20.62 -6.68 7.09
C PHE A 94 -20.20 -5.32 7.69
N LYS A 95 -20.68 -4.21 7.15
CA LYS A 95 -20.43 -2.86 7.67
C LYS A 95 -20.97 -2.66 9.08
N ASP A 96 -22.04 -3.32 9.44
CA ASP A 96 -22.62 -3.23 10.79
C ASP A 96 -21.65 -3.74 11.86
N PHE A 97 -20.74 -4.62 11.47
CA PHE A 97 -19.72 -5.19 12.37
C PHE A 97 -18.39 -4.40 12.36
N VAL A 98 -18.16 -3.56 11.38
CA VAL A 98 -16.88 -2.91 11.14
C VAL A 98 -16.94 -1.39 11.31
N CYS A 99 -18.03 -0.75 10.88
CA CYS A 99 -18.13 0.70 10.92
C CYS A 99 -18.02 1.25 12.35
N PRO A 100 -17.32 2.37 12.54
CA PRO A 100 -17.24 3.01 13.85
C PRO A 100 -18.62 3.54 14.28
N ASP A 101 -18.84 3.61 15.58
CA ASP A 101 -20.13 4.09 16.13
C ASP A 101 -20.40 5.56 15.79
N SER A 102 -19.34 6.34 15.59
CA SER A 102 -19.44 7.73 15.18
C SER A 102 -18.25 8.18 14.36
N MET A 103 -18.53 9.02 13.37
CA MET A 103 -17.52 9.77 12.62
C MET A 103 -17.93 11.23 12.53
N VAL A 104 -17.04 12.13 12.92
CA VAL A 104 -17.25 13.58 12.82
C VAL A 104 -16.14 14.19 11.98
N PHE A 105 -16.49 14.67 10.80
CA PHE A 105 -15.53 15.27 9.87
C PHE A 105 -15.32 16.75 10.17
N LYS A 106 -14.05 17.17 10.17
CA LYS A 106 -13.57 18.55 10.28
C LYS A 106 -12.75 18.90 9.05
N ALA A 107 -12.29 20.14 8.96
CA ALA A 107 -11.55 20.61 7.77
C ALA A 107 -10.22 19.89 7.55
N ASP A 108 -9.52 19.51 8.61
CA ASP A 108 -8.15 18.97 8.58
C ASP A 108 -7.98 17.62 9.25
N HIS A 109 -9.03 17.12 9.93
CA HIS A 109 -9.05 15.84 10.62
C HIS A 109 -10.47 15.30 10.73
N PHE A 110 -10.61 14.11 11.25
CA PHE A 110 -11.90 13.55 11.67
C PHE A 110 -11.76 12.86 13.03
N LEU A 111 -12.88 12.76 13.73
CA LEU A 111 -12.96 11.94 14.94
C LEU A 111 -13.62 10.61 14.59
N MET A 112 -13.09 9.54 15.11
CA MET A 112 -13.55 8.18 14.95
C MET A 112 -13.51 7.49 16.33
N GLY A 113 -14.69 7.11 16.86
CA GLY A 113 -14.75 6.52 18.19
C GLY A 113 -14.08 7.38 19.30
N GLY A 114 -14.19 8.70 19.20
CA GLY A 114 -13.57 9.65 20.16
C GLY A 114 -12.06 9.88 19.97
N LYS A 115 -11.43 9.25 18.98
CA LYS A 115 -10.00 9.47 18.64
C LYS A 115 -9.87 10.36 17.42
N PHE A 116 -8.81 11.18 17.40
CA PHE A 116 -8.48 12.01 16.26
C PHE A 116 -7.77 11.18 15.21
N ALA A 117 -8.20 11.32 13.97
CA ALA A 117 -7.60 10.66 12.82
C ALA A 117 -7.42 11.62 11.65
N ARG A 118 -6.46 11.34 10.79
CA ARG A 118 -6.18 12.08 9.57
C ARG A 118 -5.78 11.12 8.46
N VAL A 119 -6.27 11.38 7.25
CA VAL A 119 -5.82 10.67 6.05
C VAL A 119 -4.79 11.53 5.34
N LEU A 120 -3.68 10.91 4.99
CA LEU A 120 -2.65 11.49 4.13
C LEU A 120 -2.60 10.65 2.86
N PHE A 121 -2.42 11.28 1.72
CA PHE A 121 -2.20 10.58 0.47
C PHE A 121 -1.00 11.17 -0.25
N LEU A 122 -0.28 10.32 -0.93
CA LEU A 122 0.84 10.74 -1.75
C LEU A 122 0.29 11.25 -3.08
N ARG A 123 0.36 12.56 -3.29
CA ARG A 123 -0.19 13.22 -4.48
C ARG A 123 0.72 13.09 -5.68
N ASP A 124 2.01 13.35 -5.46
CA ASP A 124 3.02 13.35 -6.50
C ASP A 124 4.15 12.43 -6.07
N TYR A 125 4.55 11.52 -6.96
CA TYR A 125 5.67 10.64 -6.72
C TYR A 125 6.96 11.30 -7.19
N ALA A 126 8.02 11.16 -6.42
CA ALA A 126 9.36 11.43 -6.93
C ALA A 126 9.68 10.44 -8.05
N SER A 127 10.53 10.84 -8.99
CA SER A 127 10.99 9.96 -10.07
C SER A 127 11.71 8.71 -9.56
N TYR A 128 12.25 8.77 -8.36
CA TYR A 128 12.87 7.65 -7.66
C TYR A 128 12.41 7.60 -6.20
N ILE A 129 12.02 6.42 -5.75
CA ILE A 129 11.66 6.14 -4.37
C ILE A 129 12.65 5.12 -3.81
N LYS A 130 13.28 5.44 -2.69
CA LYS A 130 14.21 4.52 -2.01
C LYS A 130 13.45 3.32 -1.43
N ASP A 131 14.03 2.14 -1.50
CA ASP A 131 13.44 0.89 -1.01
C ASP A 131 13.11 0.92 0.49
N ASN A 132 13.83 1.73 1.28
CA ASN A 132 13.61 1.86 2.71
C ASN A 132 12.45 2.81 3.10
N MET A 133 11.85 3.55 2.17
CA MET A 133 10.81 4.54 2.46
C MET A 133 9.62 3.95 3.23
N ILE A 134 9.16 2.76 2.83
CA ILE A 134 8.04 2.09 3.51
C ILE A 134 8.45 1.67 4.92
N SER A 135 9.69 1.22 5.11
CA SER A 135 10.22 0.89 6.43
C SER A 135 10.28 2.12 7.32
N GLU A 136 10.79 3.24 6.81
CA GLU A 136 10.85 4.52 7.54
C GLU A 136 9.45 5.02 7.92
N LEU A 137 8.46 4.91 7.01
CA LEU A 137 7.08 5.25 7.31
C LEU A 137 6.46 4.33 8.36
N SER A 138 6.88 3.08 8.44
CA SER A 138 6.35 2.12 9.40
C SER A 138 6.92 2.25 10.82
N ASP A 139 7.99 3.03 10.99
CA ASP A 139 8.64 3.26 12.30
C ASP A 139 7.94 4.34 13.14
N PHE A 140 6.86 4.92 12.66
CA PHE A 140 6.08 5.86 13.45
C PHE A 140 5.43 5.18 14.66
N SER A 141 5.68 5.71 15.86
CA SER A 141 5.12 5.22 17.14
C SER A 141 3.64 5.60 17.34
N ARG A 142 2.82 5.49 16.30
CA ARG A 142 1.39 5.81 16.32
C ARG A 142 0.60 4.73 15.59
N ASN A 143 -0.68 4.59 15.93
CA ASN A 143 -1.57 3.74 15.16
C ASN A 143 -1.71 4.29 13.75
N MET A 144 -1.27 3.53 12.76
CA MET A 144 -1.27 3.93 11.36
C MET A 144 -1.61 2.73 10.49
N VAL A 145 -2.35 2.97 9.42
CA VAL A 145 -2.53 2.03 8.31
C VAL A 145 -1.94 2.65 7.05
N ILE A 146 -1.08 1.91 6.39
CA ILE A 146 -0.55 2.25 5.08
C ILE A 146 -1.21 1.34 4.06
N SER A 147 -1.91 1.91 3.08
CA SER A 147 -2.45 1.19 1.92
C SER A 147 -1.60 1.49 0.70
N ILE A 148 -1.17 0.44 0.02
CA ILE A 148 -0.42 0.53 -1.23
C ILE A 148 -1.19 -0.29 -2.26
N ASP A 149 -1.77 0.39 -3.23
CA ASP A 149 -2.51 -0.22 -4.32
C ASP A 149 -1.59 -0.41 -5.52
N ILE A 150 -1.40 -1.65 -5.95
CA ILE A 150 -0.53 -2.00 -7.08
C ILE A 150 -1.42 -2.49 -8.21
N LEU A 151 -1.45 -1.73 -9.30
CA LEU A 151 -2.14 -2.11 -10.53
C LEU A 151 -1.09 -2.55 -11.57
N PRO A 152 -0.99 -3.84 -11.88
CA PRO A 152 -0.08 -4.30 -12.91
C PRO A 152 -0.59 -3.86 -14.30
N ILE A 153 0.32 -3.36 -15.12
CA ILE A 153 0.06 -3.04 -16.52
C ILE A 153 0.76 -4.06 -17.44
N PRO A 154 0.22 -4.35 -18.63
CA PRO A 154 0.86 -5.22 -19.60
C PRO A 154 2.27 -4.72 -19.95
N THR A 155 3.21 -5.65 -20.12
CA THR A 155 4.62 -5.29 -20.36
C THR A 155 4.84 -4.45 -21.62
N ASP A 156 4.07 -4.68 -22.67
CA ASP A 156 4.14 -3.92 -23.91
C ASP A 156 3.64 -2.47 -23.73
N GLU A 157 2.64 -2.24 -22.90
CA GLU A 157 2.18 -0.90 -22.51
C GLU A 157 3.21 -0.21 -21.62
N ALA A 158 3.77 -0.92 -20.65
CA ALA A 158 4.80 -0.41 -19.77
C ALA A 158 6.04 0.05 -20.56
N VAL A 159 6.51 -0.76 -21.49
CA VAL A 159 7.66 -0.42 -22.36
C VAL A 159 7.37 0.84 -23.18
N LYS A 160 6.19 0.97 -23.78
CA LYS A 160 5.79 2.16 -24.54
C LYS A 160 5.76 3.41 -23.65
N GLU A 161 5.23 3.28 -22.44
CA GLU A 161 5.17 4.40 -21.50
C GLU A 161 6.56 4.88 -21.09
N VAL A 162 7.46 3.92 -20.73
CA VAL A 162 8.86 4.22 -20.38
C VAL A 162 9.59 4.88 -21.56
N GLN A 163 9.45 4.35 -22.79
CA GLN A 163 10.03 4.96 -23.98
C GLN A 163 9.52 6.37 -24.24
N SER A 164 8.22 6.61 -24.09
CA SER A 164 7.63 7.94 -24.24
C SER A 164 8.17 8.92 -23.19
N ARG A 165 8.35 8.47 -21.96
CA ARG A 165 8.91 9.27 -20.87
C ARG A 165 10.38 9.63 -21.13
N ILE A 166 11.21 8.67 -21.56
CA ILE A 166 12.61 8.89 -21.93
C ILE A 166 12.71 9.95 -23.03
N LEU A 167 11.90 9.82 -24.09
CA LEU A 167 11.88 10.79 -25.21
C LEU A 167 11.46 12.19 -24.74
N GLY A 168 10.51 12.29 -23.81
CA GLY A 168 10.12 13.56 -23.19
C GLY A 168 11.28 14.22 -22.47
N ILE A 169 11.99 13.47 -21.61
CA ILE A 169 13.13 13.98 -20.85
C ILE A 169 14.28 14.39 -21.77
N GLU A 170 14.61 13.59 -22.78
CA GLU A 170 15.64 13.92 -23.78
C GLU A 170 15.30 15.20 -24.58
N THR A 171 14.00 15.38 -24.87
CA THR A 171 13.52 16.61 -25.52
C THR A 171 13.70 17.82 -24.60
N ASP A 172 13.40 17.69 -23.32
CA ASP A 172 13.56 18.77 -22.35
C ASP A 172 15.03 19.11 -22.10
N ILE A 173 15.91 18.11 -22.03
CA ILE A 173 17.36 18.32 -21.99
C ILE A 173 17.83 19.09 -23.23
N SER A 174 17.41 18.66 -24.42
CA SER A 174 17.78 19.32 -25.68
C SER A 174 17.30 20.77 -25.73
N ARG A 175 16.06 21.04 -25.32
CA ARG A 175 15.52 22.41 -25.22
C ARG A 175 16.29 23.27 -24.20
N TRP A 176 16.67 22.67 -23.06
CA TRP A 176 17.49 23.36 -22.07
C TRP A 176 18.85 23.74 -22.66
N GLN A 177 19.55 22.79 -23.30
CA GLN A 177 20.84 23.02 -23.96
C GLN A 177 20.76 24.12 -25.03
N GLN A 178 19.71 24.10 -25.87
CA GLN A 178 19.48 25.15 -26.87
C GLN A 178 19.31 26.53 -26.23
N ARG A 179 18.57 26.62 -25.12
CA ARG A 179 18.38 27.89 -24.40
C ARG A 179 19.69 28.40 -23.78
N GLN A 180 20.55 27.51 -23.28
CA GLN A 180 21.86 27.88 -22.74
C GLN A 180 22.83 28.34 -23.83
N ASN A 181 22.86 27.65 -24.96
CA ASN A 181 23.65 28.05 -26.11
C ASN A 181 23.21 29.43 -26.65
N ALA A 182 21.93 29.69 -26.69
CA ALA A 182 21.38 30.99 -27.12
C ALA A 182 21.76 32.15 -26.16
N LYS A 183 22.03 31.81 -24.87
CA LYS A 183 22.48 32.80 -23.87
C LYS A 183 23.99 32.93 -23.76
N ALA A 184 24.75 32.31 -24.67
CA ALA A 184 26.21 32.24 -24.65
C ALA A 184 26.83 31.72 -23.32
N ASN A 185 26.11 30.92 -22.58
CA ASN A 185 26.51 30.39 -21.28
C ASN A 185 26.98 28.93 -21.44
N PHE A 186 28.15 28.75 -22.03
CA PHE A 186 28.71 27.43 -22.39
C PHE A 186 29.12 26.54 -21.20
N SER A 187 29.12 27.06 -19.97
CA SER A 187 29.57 26.33 -18.78
C SER A 187 28.43 25.85 -17.85
N ALA A 188 27.20 26.03 -18.23
CA ALA A 188 26.07 25.59 -17.42
C ALA A 188 25.85 24.06 -17.58
N SER A 189 26.05 23.31 -16.51
CA SER A 189 25.72 21.88 -16.47
C SER A 189 24.22 21.64 -16.56
N ILE A 190 23.84 20.50 -17.11
CA ILE A 190 22.44 20.06 -17.14
C ILE A 190 21.89 20.03 -15.69
N PRO A 191 20.69 20.52 -15.44
CA PRO A 191 20.08 20.43 -14.11
C PRO A 191 20.08 18.98 -13.58
N TYR A 192 20.56 18.81 -12.36
CA TYR A 192 20.71 17.49 -11.72
C TYR A 192 19.42 16.65 -11.75
N ASN A 193 18.27 17.28 -11.55
CA ASN A 193 16.98 16.62 -11.62
C ASN A 193 16.67 16.00 -12.99
N LEU A 194 17.03 16.68 -14.11
CA LEU A 194 16.81 16.15 -15.46
C LEU A 194 17.77 15.00 -15.79
N GLU A 195 19.02 15.05 -15.31
CA GLU A 195 19.95 13.94 -15.44
C GLU A 195 19.49 12.73 -14.64
N GLN A 196 19.09 12.95 -13.40
CA GLN A 196 18.59 11.90 -12.53
C GLN A 196 17.31 11.25 -13.09
N ASP A 197 16.38 12.04 -13.61
CA ASP A 197 15.14 11.53 -14.22
C ASP A 197 15.43 10.68 -15.47
N ARG A 198 16.41 11.11 -16.29
CA ARG A 198 16.86 10.35 -17.46
C ARG A 198 17.46 8.99 -17.05
N ASP A 199 18.39 9.02 -16.08
CA ASP A 199 19.10 7.82 -15.67
C ASP A 199 18.17 6.83 -14.97
N ASN A 200 17.29 7.30 -14.08
CA ASN A 200 16.26 6.49 -13.45
C ASN A 200 15.28 5.86 -14.47
N SER A 201 14.96 6.59 -15.57
CA SER A 201 14.06 6.05 -16.60
C SER A 201 14.73 5.02 -17.52
N LYS A 202 16.07 4.92 -17.52
CA LYS A 202 16.82 3.92 -18.30
C LYS A 202 17.11 2.63 -17.53
N GLU A 203 16.97 2.65 -16.21
CA GLU A 203 17.16 1.46 -15.35
C GLU A 203 15.92 0.54 -15.33
N PHE A 204 14.79 0.96 -15.90
CA PHE A 204 13.57 0.16 -16.09
C PHE A 204 13.48 -0.43 -17.50
#